data_884e0ce3b163fe9a5db462036d1d2e56
#
_entry.id   884e0ce3b163fe9a5db462036d1d2e56
#
_cell.length_a   1.000
_cell.length_b   1.000
_cell.length_c   1.000
_cell.angle_alpha   90.00
_cell.angle_beta   90.00
_cell.angle_gamma   90.00
#
_symmetry.space_group_name_H-M   'P 1'
#
loop_
_entity.id
_entity.type
_entity.pdbx_description
1 polymer ?
#
loop_
_entity_poly.entity_id
_entity_poly.type
_entity_poly.pdbx_seq_one_letter_code
_entity_poly.pdbx_strand_id
1 'polypeptide(L)'
;ESGRAGSYSNLAECYFKLGEVDKAMNYYQLAQRGFDSINDVAASASNSVSMGYAFFVIGKKQEGIMKMKAGLAMAEEIGDLPTMYMACERLAEVYKTENDYVNAHFYLERFTQLKDSIHASQSSEILLEMQTRYDTDQKEKENELLRQEASLKAAEESAFRKSIFGIVIILIIAAAGLTLTIVFKQRSNRILAAKNALIEEQKKEITDSINYARRIQQAILPPVEELKKHFPDSFVFYLPKAIVSGDFWWMLEKENLIFVAVADCTGHGVPGAFMSMLGMEMLNDISRETNDPSTILAKLSDGIKRSLRQSSGETQTTDGMDICLCCFDKKKREIIYAGANRPLWIRSLSGKLNEYHPTKAPIGGSAEDHQVYVSSTIKLEVGEQVYLFTDGMADQFGGDKGKKLKTSGLRALLESTSANDAQTQEAELKTFFEKWQGSLEQVDDVLIVGIRT
;
A
#
# COMPACT_ATOMS: atom_id res chain seq x y z
N GLU A 1 -40.07 -18.12 19.07
CA GLU A 1 -39.41 -19.11 18.22
C GLU A 1 -38.24 -18.49 17.46
N SER A 2 -38.36 -17.28 16.91
CA SER A 2 -37.26 -16.58 16.19
C SER A 2 -36.00 -16.41 17.07
N GLY A 3 -36.14 -15.91 18.31
CA GLY A 3 -34.99 -15.74 19.21
C GLY A 3 -34.29 -17.07 19.57
N ARG A 4 -35.03 -18.18 19.60
CA ARG A 4 -34.47 -19.51 19.86
C ARG A 4 -33.72 -20.07 18.68
N ALA A 5 -34.22 -19.88 17.46
CA ALA A 5 -33.54 -20.26 16.23
C ALA A 5 -32.25 -19.46 16.03
N GLY A 6 -32.29 -18.14 16.27
CA GLY A 6 -31.11 -17.27 16.25
C GLY A 6 -30.05 -17.69 17.29
N SER A 7 -30.47 -18.06 18.51
CA SER A 7 -29.55 -18.58 19.53
C SER A 7 -28.87 -19.88 19.09
N TYR A 8 -29.61 -20.79 18.43
CA TYR A 8 -29.02 -21.99 17.88
C TYR A 8 -28.00 -21.69 16.76
N SER A 9 -28.28 -20.74 15.87
CA SER A 9 -27.34 -20.30 14.83
C SER A 9 -26.06 -19.73 15.43
N ASN A 10 -26.19 -18.89 16.48
CA ASN A 10 -25.03 -18.34 17.19
C ASN A 10 -24.21 -19.42 17.90
N LEU A 11 -24.87 -20.40 18.53
CA LEU A 11 -24.19 -21.52 19.15
C LEU A 11 -23.49 -22.38 18.13
N ALA A 12 -24.09 -22.62 16.96
CA ALA A 12 -23.47 -23.33 15.86
C ALA A 12 -22.17 -22.64 15.40
N GLU A 13 -22.21 -21.33 15.21
CA GLU A 13 -21.04 -20.52 14.85
C GLU A 13 -19.93 -20.60 15.92
N CYS A 14 -20.30 -20.55 17.20
CA CYS A 14 -19.32 -20.70 18.30
C CYS A 14 -18.66 -22.09 18.29
N TYR A 15 -19.44 -23.17 18.17
CA TYR A 15 -18.89 -24.53 18.09
C TYR A 15 -18.07 -24.74 16.85
N PHE A 16 -18.46 -24.15 15.72
CA PHE A 16 -17.68 -24.18 14.49
C PHE A 16 -16.29 -23.54 14.67
N LYS A 17 -16.23 -22.35 15.30
CA LYS A 17 -14.96 -21.66 15.63
C LYS A 17 -14.09 -22.43 16.61
N LEU A 18 -14.69 -23.20 17.50
CA LEU A 18 -13.98 -24.10 18.44
C LEU A 18 -13.49 -25.40 17.78
N GLY A 19 -13.81 -25.65 16.52
CA GLY A 19 -13.44 -26.87 15.81
C GLY A 19 -14.34 -28.08 16.11
N GLU A 20 -15.40 -27.91 16.93
CA GLU A 20 -16.36 -28.94 17.27
C GLU A 20 -17.48 -29.04 16.21
N VAL A 21 -17.09 -29.42 15.00
CA VAL A 21 -17.93 -29.29 13.79
C VAL A 21 -19.19 -30.14 13.85
N ASP A 22 -19.15 -31.32 14.45
CA ASP A 22 -20.34 -32.17 14.61
C ASP A 22 -21.43 -31.51 15.48
N LYS A 23 -21.03 -30.85 16.55
CA LYS A 23 -21.96 -30.06 17.37
C LYS A 23 -22.47 -28.83 16.62
N ALA A 24 -21.58 -28.14 15.92
CA ALA A 24 -21.98 -27.02 15.10
C ALA A 24 -23.06 -27.41 14.07
N MET A 25 -22.87 -28.52 13.38
CA MET A 25 -23.82 -29.04 12.40
C MET A 25 -25.21 -29.34 13.00
N ASN A 26 -25.25 -29.95 14.18
CA ASN A 26 -26.52 -30.20 14.87
C ASN A 26 -27.26 -28.88 15.19
N TYR A 27 -26.52 -27.88 15.66
CA TYR A 27 -27.12 -26.59 15.98
C TYR A 27 -27.53 -25.81 14.73
N TYR A 28 -26.76 -25.84 13.62
CA TYR A 28 -27.18 -25.26 12.35
C TYR A 28 -28.47 -25.91 11.82
N GLN A 29 -28.63 -27.23 11.95
CA GLN A 29 -29.86 -27.90 11.55
C GLN A 29 -31.07 -27.52 12.41
N LEU A 30 -30.85 -27.36 13.71
CA LEU A 30 -31.89 -26.89 14.62
C LEU A 30 -32.31 -25.45 14.31
N ALA A 31 -31.33 -24.60 14.03
CA ALA A 31 -31.55 -23.24 13.58
C ALA A 31 -32.36 -23.19 12.29
N GLN A 32 -31.95 -24.00 11.30
CA GLN A 32 -32.60 -24.07 10.01
C GLN A 32 -34.08 -24.41 10.14
N ARG A 33 -34.40 -25.49 10.88
CA ARG A 33 -35.79 -25.89 11.13
C ARG A 33 -36.61 -24.79 11.84
N GLY A 34 -35.94 -24.07 12.75
CA GLY A 34 -36.59 -22.95 13.46
C GLY A 34 -36.88 -21.78 12.50
N PHE A 35 -35.94 -21.38 11.69
CA PHE A 35 -36.14 -20.31 10.71
C PHE A 35 -37.17 -20.68 9.66
N ASP A 36 -37.11 -21.90 9.13
CA ASP A 36 -38.09 -22.40 8.16
C ASP A 36 -39.53 -22.44 8.74
N SER A 37 -39.68 -22.82 10.03
CA SER A 37 -40.97 -22.90 10.70
C SER A 37 -41.65 -21.54 10.87
N ILE A 38 -40.90 -20.46 10.95
CA ILE A 38 -41.37 -19.09 11.07
C ILE A 38 -41.31 -18.29 9.75
N ASN A 39 -40.92 -18.96 8.69
CA ASN A 39 -40.73 -18.38 7.34
C ASN A 39 -39.78 -17.17 7.32
N ASP A 40 -38.74 -17.19 8.17
CA ASP A 40 -37.68 -16.18 8.19
C ASP A 40 -36.64 -16.50 7.13
N VAL A 41 -36.91 -16.05 5.92
CA VAL A 41 -36.10 -16.35 4.73
C VAL A 41 -34.69 -15.78 4.85
N ALA A 42 -34.54 -14.58 5.46
CA ALA A 42 -33.23 -13.95 5.61
C ALA A 42 -32.32 -14.75 6.57
N ALA A 43 -32.85 -15.11 7.75
CA ALA A 43 -32.09 -15.90 8.69
C ALA A 43 -31.84 -17.34 8.20
N SER A 44 -32.79 -17.93 7.46
CA SER A 44 -32.66 -19.23 6.80
C SER A 44 -31.54 -19.21 5.74
N ALA A 45 -31.48 -18.16 4.91
CA ALA A 45 -30.44 -17.95 3.93
C ALA A 45 -29.05 -17.86 4.58
N SER A 46 -28.90 -16.99 5.58
CA SER A 46 -27.65 -16.78 6.31
C SER A 46 -27.17 -18.07 7.00
N ASN A 47 -28.08 -18.79 7.67
CA ASN A 47 -27.78 -20.06 8.31
C ASN A 47 -27.39 -21.14 7.29
N SER A 48 -28.02 -21.16 6.09
CA SER A 48 -27.66 -22.07 4.99
C SER A 48 -26.25 -21.82 4.47
N VAL A 49 -25.83 -20.57 4.37
CA VAL A 49 -24.46 -20.22 3.98
C VAL A 49 -23.46 -20.72 5.03
N SER A 50 -23.68 -20.43 6.30
CA SER A 50 -22.79 -20.83 7.39
C SER A 50 -22.70 -22.36 7.52
N MET A 51 -23.85 -23.06 7.45
CA MET A 51 -23.90 -24.52 7.45
C MET A 51 -23.21 -25.12 6.23
N GLY A 52 -23.35 -24.51 5.06
CA GLY A 52 -22.67 -24.94 3.84
C GLY A 52 -21.15 -24.84 3.96
N TYR A 53 -20.66 -23.76 4.58
CA TYR A 53 -19.24 -23.61 4.84
C TYR A 53 -18.74 -24.68 5.84
N ALA A 54 -19.51 -24.98 6.87
CA ALA A 54 -19.18 -26.07 7.79
C ALA A 54 -19.15 -27.45 7.10
N PHE A 55 -20.08 -27.75 6.18
CA PHE A 55 -20.02 -28.96 5.34
C PHE A 55 -18.75 -29.05 4.52
N PHE A 56 -18.32 -27.95 3.93
CA PHE A 56 -17.09 -27.90 3.16
C PHE A 56 -15.88 -28.26 4.02
N VAL A 57 -15.78 -27.68 5.22
CA VAL A 57 -14.66 -27.87 6.15
C VAL A 57 -14.53 -29.33 6.61
N ILE A 58 -15.63 -30.05 6.78
CA ILE A 58 -15.61 -31.50 7.14
C ILE A 58 -15.40 -32.42 5.94
N GLY A 59 -15.06 -31.87 4.78
CA GLY A 59 -14.75 -32.65 3.58
C GLY A 59 -15.95 -32.99 2.70
N LYS A 60 -17.17 -32.61 3.05
CA LYS A 60 -18.37 -32.74 2.20
C LYS A 60 -18.47 -31.57 1.21
N LYS A 61 -17.45 -31.45 0.39
CA LYS A 61 -17.17 -30.25 -0.42
C LYS A 61 -18.32 -29.87 -1.34
N GLN A 62 -18.85 -30.82 -2.12
CA GLN A 62 -19.93 -30.55 -3.09
C GLN A 62 -21.24 -30.16 -2.40
N GLU A 63 -21.58 -30.85 -1.30
CA GLU A 63 -22.77 -30.56 -0.52
C GLU A 63 -22.67 -29.16 0.12
N GLY A 64 -21.47 -28.79 0.62
CA GLY A 64 -21.18 -27.48 1.18
C GLY A 64 -21.35 -26.36 0.18
N ILE A 65 -20.75 -26.48 -1.00
CA ILE A 65 -20.86 -25.51 -2.08
C ILE A 65 -22.30 -25.33 -2.53
N MET A 66 -23.02 -26.45 -2.71
CA MET A 66 -24.41 -26.42 -3.13
C MET A 66 -25.30 -25.68 -2.10
N LYS A 67 -25.05 -25.92 -0.81
CA LYS A 67 -25.79 -25.28 0.26
C LYS A 67 -25.50 -23.79 0.40
N MET A 68 -24.23 -23.37 0.22
CA MET A 68 -23.87 -21.95 0.19
C MET A 68 -24.50 -21.23 -0.99
N LYS A 69 -24.54 -21.87 -2.18
CA LYS A 69 -25.21 -21.31 -3.36
C LYS A 69 -26.72 -21.20 -3.15
N ALA A 70 -27.34 -22.18 -2.52
CA ALA A 70 -28.76 -22.13 -2.20
C ALA A 70 -29.07 -20.97 -1.25
N GLY A 71 -28.24 -20.78 -0.20
CA GLY A 71 -28.36 -19.63 0.70
C GLY A 71 -28.15 -18.28 -0.01
N LEU A 72 -27.18 -18.22 -0.94
CA LEU A 72 -26.98 -17.04 -1.77
C LEU A 72 -28.21 -16.73 -2.64
N ALA A 73 -28.76 -17.72 -3.31
CA ALA A 73 -29.97 -17.57 -4.13
C ALA A 73 -31.16 -17.08 -3.31
N MET A 74 -31.37 -17.60 -2.11
CA MET A 74 -32.41 -17.13 -1.21
C MET A 74 -32.19 -15.66 -0.80
N ALA A 75 -30.93 -15.29 -0.51
CA ALA A 75 -30.58 -13.91 -0.15
C ALA A 75 -30.76 -12.96 -1.36
N GLU A 76 -30.49 -13.40 -2.58
CA GLU A 76 -30.71 -12.64 -3.81
C GLU A 76 -32.19 -12.38 -4.05
N GLU A 77 -33.05 -13.38 -3.83
CA GLU A 77 -34.48 -13.26 -4.02
C GLU A 77 -35.13 -12.20 -3.11
N ILE A 78 -34.62 -12.07 -1.88
CA ILE A 78 -35.11 -11.09 -0.91
C ILE A 78 -34.30 -9.80 -0.85
N GLY A 79 -33.19 -9.71 -1.62
CA GLY A 79 -32.30 -8.55 -1.63
C GLY A 79 -31.50 -8.35 -0.34
N ASP A 80 -31.22 -9.41 0.42
CA ASP A 80 -30.44 -9.35 1.66
C ASP A 80 -28.93 -9.21 1.40
N LEU A 81 -28.51 -7.96 1.21
CA LEU A 81 -27.13 -7.61 0.90
C LEU A 81 -26.08 -8.16 1.90
N PRO A 82 -26.31 -8.13 3.24
CA PRO A 82 -25.38 -8.70 4.20
C PRO A 82 -25.14 -10.21 3.98
N THR A 83 -26.20 -10.98 3.77
CA THR A 83 -26.08 -12.42 3.52
C THR A 83 -25.45 -12.70 2.15
N MET A 84 -25.80 -11.93 1.11
CA MET A 84 -25.17 -12.04 -0.20
C MET A 84 -23.66 -11.76 -0.12
N TYR A 85 -23.26 -10.72 0.62
CA TYR A 85 -21.86 -10.38 0.86
C TYR A 85 -21.10 -11.53 1.52
N MET A 86 -21.64 -12.05 2.64
CA MET A 86 -21.06 -13.19 3.37
C MET A 86 -20.96 -14.45 2.49
N ALA A 87 -21.99 -14.74 1.71
CA ALA A 87 -22.03 -15.92 0.85
C ALA A 87 -20.98 -15.83 -0.29
N CYS A 88 -20.83 -14.66 -0.91
CA CYS A 88 -19.82 -14.44 -1.95
C CYS A 88 -18.40 -14.56 -1.38
N GLU A 89 -18.15 -14.03 -0.18
CA GLU A 89 -16.86 -14.18 0.52
C GLU A 89 -16.50 -15.66 0.73
N ARG A 90 -17.43 -16.43 1.32
CA ARG A 90 -17.24 -17.84 1.61
C ARG A 90 -17.07 -18.68 0.34
N LEU A 91 -17.87 -18.43 -0.69
CA LEU A 91 -17.74 -19.14 -1.97
C LEU A 91 -16.42 -18.83 -2.67
N ALA A 92 -15.96 -17.58 -2.63
CA ALA A 92 -14.64 -17.22 -3.18
C ALA A 92 -13.50 -17.96 -2.47
N GLU A 93 -13.54 -18.03 -1.13
CA GLU A 93 -12.57 -18.76 -0.30
C GLU A 93 -12.55 -20.26 -0.63
N VAL A 94 -13.73 -20.86 -0.70
CA VAL A 94 -13.93 -22.29 -0.96
C VAL A 94 -13.44 -22.68 -2.36
N TYR A 95 -13.79 -21.93 -3.38
CA TYR A 95 -13.35 -22.19 -4.74
C TYR A 95 -11.85 -21.98 -4.93
N LYS A 96 -11.27 -21.02 -4.21
CA LYS A 96 -9.82 -20.84 -4.16
C LYS A 96 -9.12 -22.05 -3.55
N THR A 97 -9.67 -22.62 -2.48
CA THR A 97 -9.13 -23.83 -1.81
C THR A 97 -9.21 -25.07 -2.73
N GLU A 98 -10.21 -25.12 -3.60
CA GLU A 98 -10.37 -26.19 -4.60
C GLU A 98 -9.55 -25.96 -5.89
N ASN A 99 -8.75 -24.89 -5.95
CA ASN A 99 -7.99 -24.46 -7.14
C ASN A 99 -8.89 -24.11 -8.36
N ASP A 100 -10.17 -23.90 -8.14
CA ASP A 100 -11.09 -23.37 -9.15
C ASP A 100 -11.03 -21.84 -9.16
N TYR A 101 -9.98 -21.33 -9.76
CA TYR A 101 -9.73 -19.88 -9.79
C TYR A 101 -10.74 -19.08 -10.59
N VAL A 102 -11.45 -19.73 -11.51
CA VAL A 102 -12.51 -19.08 -12.32
C VAL A 102 -13.70 -18.73 -11.42
N ASN A 103 -14.22 -19.71 -10.70
CA ASN A 103 -15.31 -19.47 -9.76
C ASN A 103 -14.88 -18.63 -8.56
N ALA A 104 -13.66 -18.82 -8.06
CA ALA A 104 -13.11 -17.98 -6.99
C ALA A 104 -13.09 -16.50 -7.39
N HIS A 105 -12.63 -16.18 -8.61
CA HIS A 105 -12.61 -14.81 -9.13
C HIS A 105 -14.02 -14.24 -9.30
N PHE A 106 -14.94 -15.03 -9.85
CA PHE A 106 -16.33 -14.62 -10.03
C PHE A 106 -16.99 -14.18 -8.70
N TYR A 107 -16.85 -15.00 -7.65
CA TYR A 107 -17.43 -14.65 -6.35
C TYR A 107 -16.68 -13.55 -5.63
N LEU A 108 -15.37 -13.42 -5.83
CA LEU A 108 -14.59 -12.31 -5.29
C LEU A 108 -14.97 -10.96 -5.92
N GLU A 109 -15.21 -10.95 -7.22
CA GLU A 109 -15.69 -9.74 -7.90
C GLU A 109 -17.08 -9.33 -7.38
N ARG A 110 -17.99 -10.29 -7.24
CA ARG A 110 -19.32 -10.03 -6.65
C ARG A 110 -19.24 -9.54 -5.21
N PHE A 111 -18.38 -10.14 -4.41
CA PHE A 111 -18.10 -9.69 -3.03
C PHE A 111 -17.65 -8.23 -3.01
N THR A 112 -16.74 -7.85 -3.90
CA THR A 112 -16.24 -6.47 -3.99
C THR A 112 -17.35 -5.49 -4.38
N GLN A 113 -18.16 -5.84 -5.38
CA GLN A 113 -19.31 -5.03 -5.81
C GLN A 113 -20.34 -4.85 -4.69
N LEU A 114 -20.65 -5.91 -3.94
CA LEU A 114 -21.57 -5.86 -2.80
C LEU A 114 -21.02 -5.01 -1.66
N LYS A 115 -19.74 -5.10 -1.39
CA LYS A 115 -19.04 -4.26 -0.40
C LYS A 115 -19.16 -2.78 -0.74
N ASP A 116 -18.91 -2.43 -1.99
CA ASP A 116 -19.02 -1.06 -2.47
C ASP A 116 -20.47 -0.55 -2.40
N SER A 117 -21.43 -1.42 -2.72
CA SER A 117 -22.87 -1.10 -2.61
C SER A 117 -23.32 -0.86 -1.16
N ILE A 118 -22.86 -1.67 -0.22
CA ILE A 118 -23.17 -1.51 1.20
C ILE A 118 -22.57 -0.20 1.72
N HIS A 119 -21.32 0.11 1.38
CA HIS A 119 -20.69 1.37 1.77
C HIS A 119 -21.35 2.59 1.13
N ALA A 120 -21.73 2.49 -0.14
CA ALA A 120 -22.46 3.55 -0.83
C ALA A 120 -23.85 3.79 -0.20
N SER A 121 -24.57 2.73 0.15
CA SER A 121 -25.87 2.81 0.80
C SER A 121 -25.78 3.45 2.18
N GLN A 122 -24.82 3.02 3.02
CA GLN A 122 -24.60 3.59 4.35
C GLN A 122 -24.18 5.07 4.28
N SER A 123 -23.31 5.41 3.35
CA SER A 123 -22.90 6.80 3.12
C SER A 123 -24.04 7.67 2.61
N SER A 124 -24.92 7.11 1.75
CA SER A 124 -26.09 7.80 1.22
C SER A 124 -27.15 8.05 2.30
N GLU A 125 -27.34 7.10 3.20
CA GLU A 125 -28.30 7.23 4.32
C GLU A 125 -27.86 8.31 5.33
N ILE A 126 -26.58 8.35 5.66
CA ILE A 126 -26.00 9.39 6.53
C ILE A 126 -26.07 10.77 5.86
N LEU A 127 -25.79 10.85 4.55
CA LEU A 127 -25.90 12.08 3.78
C LEU A 127 -27.36 12.57 3.69
N LEU A 128 -28.31 11.67 3.48
CA LEU A 128 -29.74 12.00 3.42
C LEU A 128 -30.25 12.50 4.80
N GLU A 129 -29.82 11.88 5.90
CA GLU A 129 -30.18 12.34 7.24
C GLU A 129 -29.60 13.73 7.56
N MET A 130 -28.33 13.96 7.20
CA MET A 130 -27.69 15.27 7.33
C MET A 130 -28.36 16.33 6.45
N GLN A 131 -28.72 15.98 5.20
CA GLN A 131 -29.38 16.87 4.27
C GLN A 131 -30.79 17.22 4.76
N THR A 132 -31.54 16.25 5.26
CA THR A 132 -32.89 16.44 5.82
C THR A 132 -32.87 17.36 7.05
N ARG A 133 -31.89 17.20 7.94
CA ARG A 133 -31.69 18.10 9.09
C ARG A 133 -31.36 19.53 8.64
N TYR A 134 -30.45 19.66 7.67
CA TYR A 134 -30.06 20.95 7.13
C TYR A 134 -31.25 21.68 6.47
N ASP A 135 -32.04 20.97 5.66
CA ASP A 135 -33.22 21.51 5.00
C ASP A 135 -34.33 21.88 5.99
N THR A 136 -34.46 21.14 7.09
CA THR A 136 -35.43 21.44 8.16
C THR A 136 -35.04 22.71 8.91
N ASP A 137 -33.78 22.86 9.30
CA ASP A 137 -33.24 24.05 9.94
C ASP A 137 -33.34 25.30 9.04
N GLN A 138 -33.11 25.13 7.75
CA GLN A 138 -33.27 26.23 6.77
C GLN A 138 -34.73 26.65 6.63
N LYS A 139 -35.67 25.72 6.56
CA LYS A 139 -37.11 26.01 6.49
C LYS A 139 -37.66 26.65 7.76
N GLU A 140 -37.17 26.26 8.94
CA GLU A 140 -37.54 26.92 10.20
C GLU A 140 -37.04 28.38 10.23
N LYS A 141 -35.80 28.62 9.82
CA LYS A 141 -35.23 29.96 9.69
C LYS A 141 -35.97 30.84 8.66
N GLU A 142 -36.30 30.23 7.52
CA GLU A 142 -37.08 30.93 6.47
C GLU A 142 -38.48 31.31 6.96
N ASN A 143 -39.17 30.40 7.67
CA ASN A 143 -40.48 30.68 8.25
C ASN A 143 -40.43 31.73 9.37
N GLU A 144 -39.36 31.75 10.14
CA GLU A 144 -39.15 32.78 11.18
C GLU A 144 -38.84 34.15 10.55
N LEU A 145 -38.04 34.16 9.48
CA LEU A 145 -37.79 35.37 8.69
C LEU A 145 -39.06 35.95 8.05
N LEU A 146 -39.85 35.05 7.42
CA LEU A 146 -41.15 35.45 6.81
C LEU A 146 -42.15 35.98 7.82
N ARG A 147 -42.16 35.44 9.07
CA ARG A 147 -42.98 35.96 10.18
C ARG A 147 -42.48 37.37 10.64
N GLN A 148 -41.18 37.59 10.66
CA GLN A 148 -40.60 38.89 10.97
C GLN A 148 -40.92 39.93 9.88
N GLU A 149 -40.81 39.54 8.59
CA GLU A 149 -41.19 40.41 7.49
C GLU A 149 -42.71 40.75 7.46
N ALA A 150 -43.55 39.76 7.76
CA ALA A 150 -45.01 40.00 7.85
C ALA A 150 -45.37 40.92 9.01
N SER A 151 -44.67 40.84 10.18
CA SER A 151 -44.88 41.74 11.32
C SER A 151 -44.39 43.16 11.04
N LEU A 152 -43.31 43.29 10.22
CA LEU A 152 -42.81 44.60 9.77
C LEU A 152 -43.77 45.25 8.80
N LYS A 153 -44.32 44.53 7.81
CA LYS A 153 -45.32 45.05 6.88
C LYS A 153 -46.62 45.48 7.60
N ALA A 154 -47.07 44.68 8.59
CA ALA A 154 -48.21 45.04 9.42
C ALA A 154 -47.91 46.29 10.28
N ALA A 155 -46.68 46.45 10.74
CA ALA A 155 -46.22 47.67 11.43
C ALA A 155 -46.09 48.89 10.50
N GLU A 156 -45.66 48.72 9.25
CA GLU A 156 -45.59 49.78 8.22
C GLU A 156 -47.00 50.25 7.84
N GLU A 157 -47.99 49.36 7.65
CA GLU A 157 -49.38 49.72 7.35
C GLU A 157 -50.01 50.54 8.51
N SER A 158 -49.64 50.24 9.77
CA SER A 158 -50.10 50.94 10.96
C SER A 158 -49.33 52.24 11.22
N ALA A 159 -48.10 52.36 10.66
CA ALA A 159 -47.13 53.42 10.96
C ALA A 159 -46.96 54.49 9.86
N PHE A 160 -47.89 54.57 8.87
CA PHE A 160 -47.84 55.63 7.83
C PHE A 160 -47.77 57.07 8.39
N ARG A 161 -47.96 57.23 9.72
CA ARG A 161 -47.75 58.48 10.49
C ARG A 161 -46.39 58.66 11.13
N LYS A 162 -45.48 57.67 11.09
CA LYS A 162 -44.17 57.73 11.78
C LYS A 162 -43.02 57.27 10.89
N SER A 163 -42.82 57.90 9.71
CA SER A 163 -41.78 57.56 8.74
C SER A 163 -40.36 57.54 9.34
N ILE A 164 -40.12 58.34 10.35
CA ILE A 164 -38.81 58.38 11.03
C ILE A 164 -38.53 57.12 11.87
N PHE A 165 -39.58 56.52 12.48
CA PHE A 165 -39.40 55.32 13.29
C PHE A 165 -39.14 54.09 12.43
N GLY A 166 -39.74 53.97 11.23
CA GLY A 166 -39.47 52.87 10.28
C GLY A 166 -38.01 52.86 9.79
N ILE A 167 -37.43 54.05 9.54
CA ILE A 167 -36.04 54.16 9.10
C ILE A 167 -35.06 53.69 10.20
N VAL A 168 -35.32 54.08 11.45
CA VAL A 168 -34.50 53.65 12.59
C VAL A 168 -34.56 52.15 12.80
N ILE A 169 -35.76 51.52 12.66
CA ILE A 169 -35.94 50.08 12.79
C ILE A 169 -35.19 49.35 11.66
N ILE A 170 -35.26 49.82 10.42
CA ILE A 170 -34.54 49.24 9.28
C ILE A 170 -33.01 49.31 9.52
N LEU A 171 -32.51 50.42 10.01
CA LEU A 171 -31.09 50.57 10.34
C LEU A 171 -30.63 49.61 11.47
N ILE A 172 -31.49 49.42 12.48
CA ILE A 172 -31.20 48.45 13.57
C ILE A 172 -31.20 47.00 13.05
N ILE A 173 -32.15 46.67 12.18
CA ILE A 173 -32.22 45.30 11.57
C ILE A 173 -31.02 45.06 10.65
N ALA A 174 -30.62 46.08 9.87
CA ALA A 174 -29.43 45.99 9.00
C ALA A 174 -28.15 45.86 9.82
N ALA A 175 -28.01 46.62 10.92
CA ALA A 175 -26.89 46.50 11.84
C ALA A 175 -26.87 45.10 12.56
N ALA A 176 -28.03 44.59 12.97
CA ALA A 176 -28.14 43.26 13.55
C ALA A 176 -27.83 42.14 12.54
N GLY A 177 -28.29 42.28 11.30
CA GLY A 177 -27.94 41.36 10.21
C GLY A 177 -26.45 41.35 9.87
N LEU A 178 -25.84 42.53 9.87
CA LEU A 178 -24.40 42.69 9.65
C LEU A 178 -23.57 42.04 10.78
N THR A 179 -24.01 42.27 12.03
CA THR A 179 -23.36 41.65 13.20
C THR A 179 -23.51 40.14 13.22
N LEU A 180 -24.66 39.56 12.84
CA LEU A 180 -24.88 38.12 12.72
C LEU A 180 -23.99 37.49 11.65
N THR A 181 -23.89 38.16 10.48
CA THR A 181 -23.00 37.66 9.41
C THR A 181 -21.52 37.76 9.80
N ILE A 182 -21.13 38.83 10.48
CA ILE A 182 -19.77 38.96 11.00
C ILE A 182 -19.45 37.87 12.05
N VAL A 183 -20.37 37.64 12.99
CA VAL A 183 -20.20 36.60 14.02
C VAL A 183 -20.14 35.20 13.40
N PHE A 184 -21.00 34.91 12.40
CA PHE A 184 -20.98 33.64 11.71
C PHE A 184 -19.68 33.41 10.94
N LYS A 185 -19.23 34.45 10.20
CA LYS A 185 -17.95 34.45 9.50
C LYS A 185 -16.76 34.26 10.44
N GLN A 186 -16.78 34.98 11.58
CA GLN A 186 -15.73 34.81 12.59
C GLN A 186 -15.72 33.44 13.24
N ARG A 187 -16.90 32.83 13.51
CA ARG A 187 -16.98 31.45 14.01
C ARG A 187 -16.46 30.45 12.99
N SER A 188 -16.88 30.56 11.72
CA SER A 188 -16.41 29.70 10.64
C SER A 188 -14.89 29.80 10.46
N ASN A 189 -14.37 31.03 10.45
CA ASN A 189 -12.91 31.25 10.35
C ASN A 189 -12.14 30.71 11.56
N ARG A 190 -12.69 30.80 12.78
CA ARG A 190 -12.07 30.21 13.97
C ARG A 190 -12.06 28.67 13.91
N ILE A 191 -13.16 28.05 13.46
CA ILE A 191 -13.23 26.59 13.31
C ILE A 191 -12.25 26.13 12.22
N LEU A 192 -12.19 26.86 11.10
CA LEU A 192 -11.24 26.55 10.02
C LEU A 192 -9.79 26.71 10.48
N ALA A 193 -9.50 27.81 11.18
CA ALA A 193 -8.17 28.05 11.73
C ALA A 193 -7.76 26.97 12.76
N ALA A 194 -8.69 26.55 13.64
CA ALA A 194 -8.43 25.48 14.59
C ALA A 194 -8.20 24.13 13.88
N LYS A 195 -8.99 23.81 12.85
CA LYS A 195 -8.79 22.60 12.04
C LYS A 195 -7.46 22.64 11.29
N ASN A 196 -7.12 23.76 10.69
CA ASN A 196 -5.84 23.90 10.00
C ASN A 196 -4.67 23.79 10.97
N ALA A 197 -4.76 24.39 12.16
CA ALA A 197 -3.74 24.25 13.19
C ALA A 197 -3.58 22.78 13.63
N LEU A 198 -4.69 22.05 13.84
CA LEU A 198 -4.65 20.65 14.17
C LEU A 198 -4.03 19.79 13.04
N ILE A 199 -4.39 20.07 11.78
CA ILE A 199 -3.82 19.39 10.62
C ILE A 199 -2.31 19.64 10.53
N GLU A 200 -1.87 20.89 10.72
CA GLU A 200 -0.44 21.21 10.71
C GLU A 200 0.31 20.57 11.88
N GLU A 201 -0.29 20.49 13.06
CA GLU A 201 0.27 19.77 14.20
C GLU A 201 0.41 18.27 13.90
N GLN A 202 -0.66 17.61 13.45
CA GLN A 202 -0.63 16.21 13.07
C GLN A 202 0.36 15.94 11.93
N LYS A 203 0.39 16.79 10.91
CA LYS A 203 1.35 16.70 9.82
C LYS A 203 2.78 16.82 10.33
N LYS A 204 3.01 17.74 11.27
CA LYS A 204 4.32 17.90 11.91
C LYS A 204 4.72 16.64 12.70
N GLU A 205 3.83 16.12 13.55
CA GLU A 205 4.08 14.89 14.33
C GLU A 205 4.40 13.69 13.43
N ILE A 206 3.62 13.51 12.36
CA ILE A 206 3.86 12.44 11.38
C ILE A 206 5.21 12.67 10.69
N THR A 207 5.50 13.89 10.25
CA THR A 207 6.76 14.24 9.59
C THR A 207 7.95 14.03 10.53
N ASP A 208 7.82 14.44 11.79
CA ASP A 208 8.86 14.25 12.80
C ASP A 208 9.11 12.77 13.08
N SER A 209 8.05 11.94 13.14
CA SER A 209 8.13 10.50 13.28
C SER A 209 8.83 9.85 12.08
N ILE A 210 8.51 10.28 10.86
CA ILE A 210 9.16 9.77 9.64
C ILE A 210 10.62 10.26 9.56
N ASN A 211 10.93 11.47 10.00
CA ASN A 211 12.30 11.97 10.10
C ASN A 211 13.12 11.19 11.14
N TYR A 212 12.48 10.72 12.20
CA TYR A 212 13.13 9.82 13.14
C TYR A 212 13.42 8.45 12.50
N ALA A 213 12.46 7.86 11.78
CA ALA A 213 12.67 6.64 11.01
C ALA A 213 13.81 6.79 9.98
N ARG A 214 13.90 7.95 9.29
CA ARG A 214 15.03 8.28 8.39
C ARG A 214 16.38 8.20 9.11
N ARG A 215 16.49 8.74 10.32
CA ARG A 215 17.75 8.68 11.08
C ARG A 215 18.13 7.24 11.42
N ILE A 216 17.14 6.39 11.75
CA ILE A 216 17.38 4.96 11.99
C ILE A 216 17.85 4.30 10.70
N GLN A 217 17.15 4.51 9.57
CA GLN A 217 17.54 3.95 8.28
C GLN A 217 18.94 4.39 7.86
N GLN A 218 19.27 5.66 8.00
CA GLN A 218 20.61 6.20 7.71
C GLN A 218 21.71 5.64 8.61
N ALA A 219 21.39 5.29 9.86
CA ALA A 219 22.35 4.70 10.78
C ALA A 219 22.66 3.22 10.46
N ILE A 220 21.75 2.55 9.75
CA ILE A 220 21.92 1.15 9.33
C ILE A 220 22.64 1.06 7.97
N LEU A 221 22.43 2.07 7.09
CA LEU A 221 23.12 2.14 5.80
C LEU A 221 24.62 2.28 6.00
N PRO A 222 25.44 1.53 5.24
CA PRO A 222 26.89 1.67 5.34
C PRO A 222 27.32 3.10 4.98
N PRO A 223 28.30 3.68 5.67
CA PRO A 223 28.87 4.95 5.25
C PRO A 223 29.65 4.76 3.93
N VAL A 224 29.52 5.71 3.01
CA VAL A 224 30.17 5.64 1.67
C VAL A 224 31.70 5.55 1.80
N GLU A 225 32.23 6.09 2.89
CA GLU A 225 33.66 6.02 3.23
C GLU A 225 34.16 4.57 3.41
N GLU A 226 33.32 3.65 3.84
CA GLU A 226 33.68 2.24 3.92
C GLU A 226 33.86 1.64 2.51
N LEU A 227 33.00 1.95 1.58
CA LEU A 227 33.16 1.53 0.19
C LEU A 227 34.46 2.09 -0.40
N LYS A 228 34.75 3.38 -0.15
CA LYS A 228 35.96 4.06 -0.63
C LYS A 228 37.27 3.53 -0.03
N LYS A 229 37.24 2.96 1.17
CA LYS A 229 38.43 2.26 1.72
C LYS A 229 38.88 1.08 0.86
N HIS A 230 37.92 0.38 0.28
CA HIS A 230 38.18 -0.80 -0.55
C HIS A 230 38.28 -0.46 -2.03
N PHE A 231 37.53 0.52 -2.48
CA PHE A 231 37.43 1.00 -3.84
C PHE A 231 37.50 2.55 -3.83
N PRO A 232 38.71 3.12 -3.86
CA PRO A 232 38.89 4.58 -3.73
C PRO A 232 38.16 5.40 -4.80
N ASP A 233 38.06 4.85 -6.02
CA ASP A 233 37.30 5.46 -7.12
C ASP A 233 35.92 4.82 -7.25
N SER A 234 35.07 5.11 -6.27
CA SER A 234 33.68 4.64 -6.18
C SER A 234 32.74 5.74 -5.73
N PHE A 235 31.48 5.61 -6.09
CA PHE A 235 30.41 6.53 -5.68
C PHE A 235 29.12 5.78 -5.34
N VAL A 236 28.27 6.45 -4.58
CA VAL A 236 26.90 6.02 -4.29
C VAL A 236 25.97 7.19 -4.57
N PHE A 237 25.36 7.21 -5.74
CA PHE A 237 24.32 8.17 -6.08
C PHE A 237 23.00 7.67 -5.53
N TYR A 238 22.53 8.30 -4.45
CA TYR A 238 21.33 7.88 -3.72
C TYR A 238 20.39 9.07 -3.55
N LEU A 239 19.20 8.98 -4.13
CA LEU A 239 18.19 10.02 -4.12
C LEU A 239 16.82 9.41 -3.78
N PRO A 240 16.44 9.38 -2.50
CA PRO A 240 15.12 8.94 -2.08
C PRO A 240 14.01 9.84 -2.62
N LYS A 241 12.88 9.25 -3.05
CA LYS A 241 11.66 9.96 -3.47
C LYS A 241 10.91 10.57 -2.28
N ALA A 242 10.89 9.88 -1.15
CA ALA A 242 10.25 10.31 0.07
C ALA A 242 11.28 10.58 1.19
N ILE A 243 10.82 10.87 2.39
CA ILE A 243 11.70 11.11 3.55
C ILE A 243 12.54 9.87 3.89
N VAL A 244 11.98 8.68 3.70
CA VAL A 244 12.63 7.37 3.81
C VAL A 244 12.47 6.62 2.50
N SER A 245 13.37 5.66 2.22
CA SER A 245 13.47 4.97 0.94
C SER A 245 13.20 3.47 1.05
N GLY A 246 12.62 2.90 -0.01
CA GLY A 246 12.59 1.46 -0.23
C GLY A 246 13.92 0.93 -0.74
N ASP A 247 14.61 1.72 -1.55
CA ASP A 247 15.92 1.38 -2.08
C ASP A 247 16.99 1.43 -0.98
N PHE A 248 17.92 0.51 -1.06
CA PHE A 248 19.10 0.54 -0.18
C PHE A 248 20.31 -0.07 -0.87
N TRP A 249 21.49 0.37 -0.44
CA TRP A 249 22.73 -0.31 -0.72
C TRP A 249 23.28 -0.91 0.57
N TRP A 250 24.00 -2.01 0.43
CA TRP A 250 24.55 -2.76 1.55
C TRP A 250 25.95 -3.22 1.22
N MET A 251 26.79 -3.30 2.23
CA MET A 251 28.16 -3.74 2.12
C MET A 251 28.57 -4.55 3.34
N LEU A 252 29.36 -5.58 3.13
CA LEU A 252 30.00 -6.38 4.20
C LEU A 252 31.41 -6.75 3.77
N GLU A 253 32.37 -6.47 4.63
CA GLU A 253 33.73 -7.01 4.54
C GLU A 253 33.83 -8.32 5.33
N LYS A 254 34.30 -9.37 4.68
CA LYS A 254 34.54 -10.67 5.31
C LYS A 254 35.86 -11.25 4.81
N GLU A 255 36.88 -11.20 5.62
CA GLU A 255 38.25 -11.64 5.30
C GLU A 255 38.83 -10.90 4.07
N ASN A 256 38.88 -11.57 2.91
CA ASN A 256 39.37 -10.98 1.65
C ASN A 256 38.24 -10.68 0.66
N LEU A 257 37.00 -10.90 1.08
CA LEU A 257 35.82 -10.72 0.26
C LEU A 257 35.09 -9.45 0.66
N ILE A 258 34.66 -8.70 -0.33
CA ILE A 258 33.82 -7.53 -0.15
C ILE A 258 32.48 -7.81 -0.85
N PHE A 259 31.44 -7.86 -0.05
CA PHE A 259 30.09 -7.95 -0.58
C PHE A 259 29.51 -6.56 -0.77
N VAL A 260 28.88 -6.32 -1.91
CA VAL A 260 28.16 -5.09 -2.21
C VAL A 260 26.81 -5.48 -2.84
N ALA A 261 25.75 -4.92 -2.32
CA ALA A 261 24.42 -5.10 -2.89
C ALA A 261 23.72 -3.76 -3.13
N VAL A 262 22.86 -3.74 -4.14
CA VAL A 262 21.88 -2.69 -4.39
C VAL A 262 20.54 -3.38 -4.53
N ALA A 263 19.57 -2.93 -3.74
CA ALA A 263 18.24 -3.51 -3.68
C ALA A 263 17.17 -2.43 -3.82
N ASP A 264 16.09 -2.82 -4.45
CA ASP A 264 14.88 -2.05 -4.71
C ASP A 264 13.70 -2.82 -4.09
N CYS A 265 13.15 -2.30 -3.02
CA CYS A 265 12.04 -2.93 -2.30
C CYS A 265 10.70 -2.51 -2.88
N THR A 266 9.71 -3.42 -2.82
CA THR A 266 8.34 -3.08 -3.18
C THR A 266 7.81 -1.94 -2.31
N GLY A 267 7.30 -0.90 -2.98
CA GLY A 267 6.76 0.29 -2.33
C GLY A 267 7.82 1.30 -1.90
N HIS A 268 7.43 2.55 -1.81
CA HIS A 268 8.29 3.68 -1.41
C HIS A 268 7.82 4.25 -0.06
N GLY A 269 8.62 5.13 0.54
CA GLY A 269 8.34 5.73 1.83
C GLY A 269 8.38 4.72 2.98
N VAL A 270 7.50 4.85 3.97
CA VAL A 270 7.57 4.06 5.21
C VAL A 270 7.49 2.54 4.98
N PRO A 271 6.56 1.98 4.18
CA PRO A 271 6.53 0.55 3.90
C PRO A 271 7.83 0.04 3.28
N GLY A 272 8.34 0.72 2.24
CA GLY A 272 9.62 0.38 1.61
C GLY A 272 10.79 0.43 2.59
N ALA A 273 10.81 1.43 3.49
CA ALA A 273 11.85 1.54 4.51
C ALA A 273 11.85 0.36 5.49
N PHE A 274 10.70 -0.18 5.87
CA PHE A 274 10.64 -1.40 6.66
C PHE A 274 11.22 -2.60 5.91
N MET A 275 10.90 -2.72 4.62
CA MET A 275 11.44 -3.78 3.78
C MET A 275 12.96 -3.66 3.62
N SER A 276 13.49 -2.45 3.41
CA SER A 276 14.93 -2.22 3.30
C SER A 276 15.67 -2.57 4.59
N MET A 277 15.14 -2.19 5.75
CA MET A 277 15.74 -2.55 7.06
C MET A 277 15.73 -4.05 7.28
N LEU A 278 14.63 -4.74 6.99
CA LEU A 278 14.52 -6.19 7.09
C LEU A 278 15.51 -6.89 6.17
N GLY A 279 15.61 -6.41 4.92
CA GLY A 279 16.56 -6.94 3.93
C GLY A 279 18.01 -6.79 4.36
N MET A 280 18.41 -5.62 4.86
CA MET A 280 19.77 -5.37 5.34
C MET A 280 20.14 -6.25 6.54
N GLU A 281 19.24 -6.40 7.50
CA GLU A 281 19.47 -7.26 8.68
C GLU A 281 19.66 -8.72 8.28
N MET A 282 18.77 -9.22 7.40
CA MET A 282 18.89 -10.59 6.90
C MET A 282 20.16 -10.80 6.07
N LEU A 283 20.56 -9.82 5.24
CA LEU A 283 21.81 -9.89 4.50
C LEU A 283 23.01 -10.00 5.44
N ASN A 284 23.04 -9.23 6.53
CA ASN A 284 24.06 -9.31 7.55
C ASN A 284 24.17 -10.71 8.16
N ASP A 285 23.04 -11.31 8.52
CA ASP A 285 23.03 -12.63 9.16
C ASP A 285 23.39 -13.75 8.18
N ILE A 286 22.76 -13.78 7.01
CA ILE A 286 22.97 -14.83 6.02
C ILE A 286 24.40 -14.83 5.48
N SER A 287 24.97 -13.64 5.26
CA SER A 287 26.33 -13.51 4.72
C SER A 287 27.42 -13.96 5.69
N ARG A 288 27.11 -14.09 6.98
CA ARG A 288 28.02 -14.74 7.95
C ARG A 288 28.13 -16.25 7.73
N GLU A 289 27.05 -16.87 7.24
CA GLU A 289 26.96 -18.32 7.08
C GLU A 289 27.53 -18.81 5.74
N THR A 290 27.43 -18.03 4.68
CA THR A 290 27.85 -18.42 3.32
C THR A 290 28.47 -17.26 2.58
N ASN A 291 29.39 -17.57 1.64
CA ASN A 291 30.04 -16.60 0.77
C ASN A 291 29.50 -16.65 -0.68
N ASP A 292 28.58 -17.54 -0.99
CA ASP A 292 28.02 -17.67 -2.33
C ASP A 292 26.78 -16.75 -2.50
N PRO A 293 26.83 -15.74 -3.38
CA PRO A 293 25.73 -14.81 -3.59
C PRO A 293 24.40 -15.48 -3.97
N SER A 294 24.43 -16.56 -4.74
CA SER A 294 23.20 -17.27 -5.14
C SER A 294 22.50 -17.92 -3.93
N THR A 295 23.28 -18.52 -3.04
CA THR A 295 22.81 -19.09 -1.78
C THR A 295 22.31 -18.01 -0.83
N ILE A 296 22.98 -16.85 -0.79
CA ILE A 296 22.54 -15.70 0.02
C ILE A 296 21.17 -15.24 -0.45
N LEU A 297 20.96 -15.06 -1.77
CA LEU A 297 19.67 -14.62 -2.31
C LEU A 297 18.56 -15.67 -2.06
N ALA A 298 18.85 -16.95 -2.18
CA ALA A 298 17.87 -18.00 -1.90
C ALA A 298 17.42 -17.98 -0.43
N LYS A 299 18.38 -17.91 0.51
CA LYS A 299 18.09 -17.79 1.94
C LYS A 299 17.36 -16.50 2.29
N LEU A 300 17.72 -15.38 1.64
CA LEU A 300 17.05 -14.09 1.81
C LEU A 300 15.59 -14.18 1.38
N SER A 301 15.31 -14.79 0.21
CA SER A 301 13.95 -14.98 -0.29
C SER A 301 13.11 -15.82 0.67
N ASP A 302 13.63 -16.96 1.12
CA ASP A 302 12.95 -17.80 2.11
C ASP A 302 12.77 -17.06 3.46
N GLY A 303 13.74 -16.24 3.85
CA GLY A 303 13.69 -15.42 5.05
C GLY A 303 12.57 -14.36 5.00
N ILE A 304 12.51 -13.59 3.92
CA ILE A 304 11.45 -12.59 3.68
C ILE A 304 10.08 -13.24 3.69
N LYS A 305 9.91 -14.34 2.95
CA LYS A 305 8.64 -15.07 2.91
C LYS A 305 8.18 -15.52 4.29
N ARG A 306 9.09 -16.07 5.09
CA ARG A 306 8.78 -16.49 6.47
C ARG A 306 8.40 -15.30 7.35
N SER A 307 9.18 -14.22 7.31
CA SER A 307 8.94 -13.04 8.17
C SER A 307 7.63 -12.34 7.85
N LEU A 308 7.24 -12.30 6.58
CA LEU A 308 5.99 -11.73 6.10
C LEU A 308 4.84 -12.74 6.04
N ARG A 309 5.06 -14.01 6.46
CA ARG A 309 4.09 -15.11 6.43
C ARG A 309 3.48 -15.34 5.04
N GLN A 310 4.25 -15.11 3.99
CA GLN A 310 3.78 -15.22 2.61
C GLN A 310 3.51 -16.67 2.18
N SER A 311 4.18 -17.64 2.80
CA SER A 311 4.04 -19.08 2.49
C SER A 311 2.79 -19.71 3.12
N SER A 312 2.18 -19.09 4.13
CA SER A 312 1.05 -19.68 4.86
C SER A 312 -0.33 -19.33 4.26
N GLY A 313 -0.37 -18.46 3.24
CA GLY A 313 -1.64 -17.96 2.69
C GLY A 313 -2.45 -17.10 3.66
N GLU A 314 -1.90 -16.81 4.83
CA GLU A 314 -2.56 -16.02 5.89
C GLU A 314 -2.44 -14.51 5.66
N THR A 315 -1.41 -14.07 4.92
CA THR A 315 -1.21 -12.67 4.57
C THR A 315 -1.30 -12.48 3.06
N GLN A 316 -1.96 -11.39 2.64
CA GLN A 316 -2.08 -11.02 1.22
C GLN A 316 -0.91 -10.14 0.75
N THR A 317 0.17 -9.99 1.53
CA THR A 317 1.29 -9.16 1.12
C THR A 317 2.16 -9.93 0.12
N THR A 318 2.41 -9.29 -1.02
CA THR A 318 3.36 -9.75 -2.04
C THR A 318 4.64 -8.92 -2.02
N ASP A 319 4.95 -8.33 -0.87
CA ASP A 319 6.11 -7.47 -0.70
C ASP A 319 7.40 -8.28 -0.79
N GLY A 320 8.38 -7.69 -1.42
CA GLY A 320 9.66 -8.30 -1.69
C GLY A 320 10.67 -7.27 -2.14
N MET A 321 11.72 -7.70 -2.83
CA MET A 321 12.70 -6.81 -3.41
C MET A 321 13.37 -7.40 -4.63
N ASP A 322 13.84 -6.53 -5.50
CA ASP A 322 14.76 -6.84 -6.58
C ASP A 322 16.17 -6.45 -6.14
N ILE A 323 17.16 -7.32 -6.31
CA ILE A 323 18.50 -7.10 -5.77
C ILE A 323 19.59 -7.53 -6.74
N CYS A 324 20.65 -6.74 -6.81
CA CYS A 324 21.93 -7.08 -7.40
C CYS A 324 22.93 -7.29 -6.27
N LEU A 325 23.51 -8.49 -6.15
CA LEU A 325 24.48 -8.84 -5.11
C LEU A 325 25.79 -9.28 -5.76
N CYS A 326 26.87 -8.63 -5.38
CA CYS A 326 28.23 -8.90 -5.82
C CYS A 326 29.15 -9.26 -4.64
N CYS A 327 29.95 -10.31 -4.80
CA CYS A 327 31.06 -10.66 -3.93
C CYS A 327 32.38 -10.43 -4.67
N PHE A 328 33.16 -9.43 -4.26
CA PHE A 328 34.46 -9.10 -4.83
C PHE A 328 35.55 -9.89 -4.09
N ASP A 329 36.29 -10.71 -4.82
CA ASP A 329 37.55 -11.33 -4.35
C ASP A 329 38.74 -10.49 -4.87
N LYS A 330 39.27 -9.63 -4.03
CA LYS A 330 40.39 -8.74 -4.41
C LYS A 330 41.67 -9.50 -4.77
N LYS A 331 41.91 -10.67 -4.18
CA LYS A 331 43.09 -11.47 -4.46
C LYS A 331 43.02 -12.12 -5.84
N LYS A 332 41.86 -12.65 -6.19
CA LYS A 332 41.64 -13.29 -7.50
C LYS A 332 41.25 -12.31 -8.59
N ARG A 333 40.89 -11.09 -8.24
CA ARG A 333 40.30 -10.09 -9.15
C ARG A 333 39.07 -10.65 -9.85
N GLU A 334 38.17 -11.17 -9.06
CA GLU A 334 36.93 -11.78 -9.55
C GLU A 334 35.74 -11.18 -8.81
N ILE A 335 34.63 -11.08 -9.49
CA ILE A 335 33.31 -10.86 -8.90
C ILE A 335 32.51 -12.14 -9.05
N ILE A 336 31.87 -12.57 -7.97
CA ILE A 336 30.78 -13.52 -8.02
C ILE A 336 29.50 -12.70 -7.92
N TYR A 337 28.69 -12.71 -8.97
CA TYR A 337 27.45 -11.96 -9.06
C TYR A 337 26.25 -12.90 -9.02
N ALA A 338 25.21 -12.55 -8.27
CA ALA A 338 23.86 -13.07 -8.39
C ALA A 338 22.85 -11.94 -8.33
N GLY A 339 21.82 -12.01 -9.16
CA GLY A 339 20.76 -11.02 -9.20
C GLY A 339 19.37 -11.64 -9.12
N ALA A 340 18.48 -10.95 -8.43
CA ALA A 340 17.03 -11.14 -8.47
C ALA A 340 16.44 -9.95 -9.25
N ASN A 341 16.00 -10.18 -10.48
CA ASN A 341 15.52 -9.18 -11.45
C ASN A 341 16.48 -8.03 -11.77
N ARG A 342 17.51 -7.74 -10.96
CA ARG A 342 18.45 -6.62 -11.17
C ARG A 342 19.74 -7.11 -11.83
N PRO A 343 20.08 -6.61 -13.05
CA PRO A 343 21.31 -6.97 -13.74
C PRO A 343 22.52 -6.29 -13.12
N LEU A 344 23.69 -6.87 -13.38
CA LEU A 344 24.99 -6.24 -13.15
C LEU A 344 25.51 -5.70 -14.47
N TRP A 345 25.99 -4.45 -14.47
CA TRP A 345 26.68 -3.90 -15.63
C TRP A 345 28.16 -3.67 -15.33
N ILE A 346 29.00 -4.10 -16.27
CA ILE A 346 30.46 -3.90 -16.20
C ILE A 346 30.93 -3.24 -17.47
N ARG A 347 31.54 -2.07 -17.35
CA ARG A 347 32.20 -1.38 -18.44
C ARG A 347 33.62 -1.87 -18.55
N SER A 348 33.93 -2.50 -19.66
CA SER A 348 35.29 -2.93 -20.00
C SER A 348 36.21 -1.75 -20.33
N LEU A 349 37.50 -1.98 -20.33
CA LEU A 349 38.51 -0.98 -20.75
C LEU A 349 38.31 -0.48 -22.18
N SER A 350 37.70 -1.29 -23.06
CA SER A 350 37.31 -0.89 -24.42
C SER A 350 36.16 0.11 -24.48
N GLY A 351 35.55 0.42 -23.32
CA GLY A 351 34.39 1.32 -23.24
C GLY A 351 33.04 0.65 -23.40
N LYS A 352 32.99 -0.66 -23.69
CA LYS A 352 31.77 -1.41 -23.88
C LYS A 352 31.13 -1.76 -22.51
N LEU A 353 29.84 -1.48 -22.35
CA LEU A 353 29.06 -1.88 -21.18
C LEU A 353 28.49 -3.28 -21.41
N ASN A 354 29.00 -4.25 -20.68
CA ASN A 354 28.53 -5.63 -20.69
C ASN A 354 27.47 -5.80 -19.60
N GLU A 355 26.39 -6.52 -19.93
CA GLU A 355 25.29 -6.82 -19.02
C GLU A 355 25.32 -8.28 -18.62
N TYR A 356 25.28 -8.53 -17.32
CA TYR A 356 25.13 -9.85 -16.73
C TYR A 356 23.71 -10.00 -16.22
N HIS A 357 23.01 -10.99 -16.75
CA HIS A 357 21.58 -11.13 -16.52
C HIS A 357 21.27 -11.75 -15.16
N PRO A 358 20.24 -11.25 -14.46
CA PRO A 358 19.78 -11.80 -13.20
C PRO A 358 18.91 -13.05 -13.42
N THR A 359 18.64 -13.78 -12.34
CA THR A 359 17.50 -14.67 -12.27
C THR A 359 16.21 -13.84 -12.33
N LYS A 360 15.27 -14.21 -13.20
CA LYS A 360 13.99 -13.51 -13.37
C LYS A 360 13.00 -13.93 -12.29
N ALA A 361 13.33 -13.62 -11.06
CA ALA A 361 12.49 -13.83 -9.89
C ALA A 361 12.88 -12.78 -8.83
N PRO A 362 11.92 -12.16 -8.13
CA PRO A 362 12.20 -11.28 -7.02
C PRO A 362 12.63 -12.06 -5.78
N ILE A 363 13.08 -11.35 -4.75
CA ILE A 363 13.26 -11.87 -3.41
C ILE A 363 11.93 -11.75 -2.66
N GLY A 364 11.41 -12.86 -2.14
CA GLY A 364 10.10 -12.87 -1.48
C GLY A 364 8.94 -12.67 -2.46
N GLY A 365 7.82 -12.19 -1.99
CA GLY A 365 6.66 -11.85 -2.81
C GLY A 365 6.16 -12.99 -3.69
N SER A 366 6.21 -12.77 -5.00
CA SER A 366 5.77 -13.74 -6.01
C SER A 366 6.80 -14.80 -6.38
N ALA A 367 8.00 -14.83 -5.77
CA ALA A 367 8.99 -15.86 -6.00
C ALA A 367 8.43 -17.25 -5.65
N GLU A 368 8.91 -18.29 -6.33
CA GLU A 368 8.57 -19.68 -5.97
C GLU A 368 9.13 -20.04 -4.58
N ASP A 369 8.54 -21.03 -3.93
CA ASP A 369 9.10 -21.55 -2.70
C ASP A 369 10.42 -22.26 -3.02
N HIS A 370 11.46 -21.94 -2.19
CA HIS A 370 12.83 -22.40 -2.43
C HIS A 370 13.38 -21.96 -3.81
N GLN A 371 13.08 -20.71 -4.20
CA GLN A 371 13.56 -20.13 -5.45
C GLN A 371 15.08 -20.28 -5.57
N VAL A 372 15.52 -20.79 -6.71
CA VAL A 372 16.95 -20.92 -7.02
C VAL A 372 17.41 -19.68 -7.78
N TYR A 373 18.50 -19.09 -7.31
CA TYR A 373 19.22 -18.01 -8.01
C TYR A 373 20.51 -18.56 -8.59
N VAL A 374 20.96 -17.94 -9.68
CA VAL A 374 22.18 -18.37 -10.37
C VAL A 374 23.27 -17.35 -10.14
N SER A 375 24.46 -17.81 -9.78
CA SER A 375 25.65 -16.96 -9.69
C SER A 375 26.52 -17.08 -10.95
N SER A 376 27.22 -15.99 -11.28
CA SER A 376 28.20 -15.90 -12.35
C SER A 376 29.52 -15.41 -11.80
N THR A 377 30.62 -16.12 -12.10
CA THR A 377 31.97 -15.65 -11.75
C THR A 377 32.56 -14.89 -12.93
N ILE A 378 32.98 -13.67 -12.67
CA ILE A 378 33.45 -12.71 -13.67
C ILE A 378 34.86 -12.28 -13.27
N LYS A 379 35.82 -12.42 -14.17
CA LYS A 379 37.16 -11.85 -13.98
C LYS A 379 37.16 -10.37 -14.28
N LEU A 380 37.85 -9.62 -13.45
CA LEU A 380 37.96 -8.16 -13.57
C LEU A 380 39.40 -7.75 -13.97
N GLU A 381 39.45 -6.80 -14.88
CA GLU A 381 40.68 -6.08 -15.18
C GLU A 381 40.75 -4.78 -14.38
N VAL A 382 41.95 -4.34 -14.05
CA VAL A 382 42.15 -3.06 -13.33
C VAL A 382 41.66 -1.90 -14.20
N GLY A 383 40.79 -1.08 -13.63
CA GLY A 383 40.16 0.06 -14.30
C GLY A 383 38.82 -0.23 -14.94
N GLU A 384 38.33 -1.47 -14.91
CA GLU A 384 36.95 -1.76 -15.27
C GLU A 384 35.99 -1.14 -14.25
N GLN A 385 34.79 -0.79 -14.71
CA GLN A 385 33.82 -0.09 -13.91
C GLN A 385 32.56 -0.93 -13.75
N VAL A 386 32.19 -1.17 -12.52
CA VAL A 386 31.04 -2.02 -12.10
C VAL A 386 29.91 -1.10 -11.67
N TYR A 387 28.71 -1.35 -12.19
CA TYR A 387 27.49 -0.61 -11.81
C TYR A 387 26.40 -1.53 -11.29
N LEU A 388 25.94 -1.22 -10.09
CA LEU A 388 24.75 -1.78 -9.47
C LEU A 388 23.71 -0.66 -9.35
N PHE A 389 22.47 -0.89 -9.72
CA PHE A 389 21.47 0.17 -9.77
C PHE A 389 20.04 -0.35 -9.63
N THR A 390 19.14 0.55 -9.20
CA THR A 390 17.69 0.36 -9.19
C THR A 390 17.06 0.97 -10.44
N ASP A 391 15.76 0.80 -10.67
CA ASP A 391 15.12 1.29 -11.89
C ASP A 391 14.68 2.75 -11.85
N GLY A 392 14.69 3.40 -10.67
CA GLY A 392 14.14 4.74 -10.51
C GLY A 392 14.71 5.78 -11.48
N MET A 393 16.02 5.72 -11.78
CA MET A 393 16.60 6.59 -12.81
C MET A 393 16.01 6.30 -14.20
N ALA A 394 15.90 5.02 -14.56
CA ALA A 394 15.38 4.61 -15.86
C ALA A 394 13.87 4.89 -16.00
N ASP A 395 13.16 4.82 -14.90
CA ASP A 395 11.72 5.01 -14.83
C ASP A 395 11.28 6.47 -14.67
N GLN A 396 12.24 7.36 -14.38
CA GLN A 396 11.95 8.78 -14.27
C GLN A 396 11.42 9.37 -15.58
N PHE A 397 10.28 10.04 -15.47
CA PHE A 397 9.73 10.84 -16.57
C PHE A 397 10.43 12.18 -16.67
N GLY A 398 10.71 12.60 -17.91
CA GLY A 398 11.41 13.86 -18.10
C GLY A 398 11.66 14.22 -19.56
N GLY A 399 12.57 15.18 -19.77
CA GLY A 399 12.90 15.74 -21.08
C GLY A 399 11.73 16.49 -21.71
N ASP A 400 11.95 17.05 -22.89
CA ASP A 400 10.96 17.89 -23.59
C ASP A 400 9.62 17.20 -23.89
N LYS A 401 9.61 15.87 -23.90
CA LYS A 401 8.43 15.05 -24.26
C LYS A 401 7.78 14.37 -23.05
N GLY A 402 8.27 14.58 -21.83
CA GLY A 402 7.76 13.96 -20.62
C GLY A 402 7.72 12.42 -20.69
N LYS A 403 8.74 11.77 -21.28
CA LYS A 403 8.81 10.31 -21.40
C LYS A 403 9.76 9.70 -20.38
N LYS A 404 9.58 8.40 -20.08
CA LYS A 404 10.55 7.65 -19.27
C LYS A 404 11.94 7.67 -19.96
N LEU A 405 12.99 7.81 -19.16
CA LEU A 405 14.39 7.72 -19.62
C LEU A 405 14.67 6.33 -20.22
N LYS A 406 14.13 5.30 -19.63
CA LYS A 406 14.32 3.88 -19.92
C LYS A 406 15.75 3.40 -19.66
N THR A 407 15.91 2.08 -19.57
CA THR A 407 17.23 1.43 -19.39
C THR A 407 18.24 1.80 -20.46
N SER A 408 17.79 2.04 -21.72
CA SER A 408 18.68 2.50 -22.80
C SER A 408 19.24 3.90 -22.57
N GLY A 409 18.45 4.81 -21.99
CA GLY A 409 18.91 6.15 -21.63
C GLY A 409 19.91 6.12 -20.48
N LEU A 410 19.61 5.32 -19.44
CA LEU A 410 20.55 5.10 -18.34
C LEU A 410 21.89 4.51 -18.85
N ARG A 411 21.83 3.52 -19.76
CA ARG A 411 23.03 2.94 -20.37
C ARG A 411 23.88 4.00 -21.09
N ALA A 412 23.28 4.79 -21.95
CA ALA A 412 23.98 5.85 -22.67
C ALA A 412 24.58 6.89 -21.71
N LEU A 413 23.89 7.23 -20.65
CA LEU A 413 24.37 8.15 -19.61
C LEU A 413 25.61 7.59 -18.91
N LEU A 414 25.55 6.35 -18.43
CA LEU A 414 26.67 5.70 -17.74
C LEU A 414 27.88 5.52 -18.68
N GLU A 415 27.65 5.18 -19.93
CA GLU A 415 28.74 5.11 -20.95
C GLU A 415 29.41 6.47 -21.20
N SER A 416 28.63 7.55 -21.27
CA SER A 416 29.14 8.90 -21.50
C SER A 416 29.93 9.49 -20.33
N THR A 417 29.56 9.15 -19.10
CA THR A 417 30.18 9.70 -17.89
C THR A 417 31.33 8.83 -17.35
N SER A 418 31.47 7.63 -17.83
CA SER A 418 32.34 6.59 -17.27
C SER A 418 33.85 6.86 -17.43
N ALA A 419 34.27 7.83 -18.27
CA ALA A 419 35.67 8.23 -18.38
C ALA A 419 36.15 9.08 -17.21
N ASN A 420 35.21 9.68 -16.45
CA ASN A 420 35.50 10.57 -15.35
C ASN A 420 35.78 9.76 -14.06
N ASP A 421 36.42 10.42 -13.09
CA ASP A 421 36.51 9.86 -11.73
C ASP A 421 35.11 9.74 -11.07
N ALA A 422 35.03 8.94 -10.02
CA ALA A 422 33.78 8.65 -9.35
C ALA A 422 33.03 9.89 -8.85
N GLN A 423 33.74 10.88 -8.34
CA GLN A 423 33.13 12.10 -7.79
C GLN A 423 32.52 12.94 -8.92
N THR A 424 33.23 13.09 -10.03
CA THR A 424 32.76 13.82 -11.22
C THR A 424 31.56 13.08 -11.82
N GLN A 425 31.62 11.75 -11.91
CA GLN A 425 30.53 10.94 -12.45
C GLN A 425 29.26 11.07 -11.61
N GLU A 426 29.36 11.01 -10.27
CA GLU A 426 28.23 11.22 -9.38
C GLU A 426 27.58 12.60 -9.56
N ALA A 427 28.39 13.65 -9.68
CA ALA A 427 27.92 15.02 -9.92
C ALA A 427 27.20 15.16 -11.27
N GLU A 428 27.71 14.52 -12.31
CA GLU A 428 27.10 14.51 -13.64
C GLU A 428 25.77 13.75 -13.65
N LEU A 429 25.68 12.60 -12.96
CA LEU A 429 24.44 11.85 -12.80
C LEU A 429 23.37 12.70 -12.11
N LYS A 430 23.74 13.41 -11.04
CA LYS A 430 22.85 14.32 -10.33
C LYS A 430 22.35 15.46 -11.24
N THR A 431 23.27 16.13 -11.93
CA THR A 431 22.94 17.23 -12.83
C THR A 431 22.04 16.77 -13.98
N PHE A 432 22.34 15.59 -14.52
CA PHE A 432 21.50 15.00 -15.57
C PHE A 432 20.10 14.68 -15.04
N PHE A 433 20.00 14.06 -13.86
CA PHE A 433 18.70 13.71 -13.26
C PHE A 433 17.84 14.95 -13.05
N GLU A 434 18.39 15.99 -12.43
CA GLU A 434 17.69 17.25 -12.18
C GLU A 434 17.22 17.91 -13.49
N LYS A 435 18.07 17.92 -14.51
CA LYS A 435 17.72 18.46 -15.83
C LYS A 435 16.69 17.61 -16.56
N TRP A 436 16.80 16.28 -16.48
CA TRP A 436 15.86 15.35 -17.10
C TRP A 436 14.48 15.46 -16.48
N GLN A 437 14.41 15.44 -15.16
CA GLN A 437 13.18 15.54 -14.38
C GLN A 437 12.47 16.88 -14.63
N GLY A 438 13.19 17.98 -14.65
CA GLY A 438 12.64 19.32 -14.79
C GLY A 438 11.63 19.66 -13.69
N SER A 439 10.40 20.00 -14.08
CA SER A 439 9.31 20.31 -13.15
C SER A 439 8.43 19.10 -12.76
N LEU A 440 8.75 17.93 -13.26
CA LEU A 440 7.97 16.72 -12.94
C LEU A 440 8.37 16.16 -11.59
N GLU A 441 7.45 15.44 -10.95
CA GLU A 441 7.73 14.75 -9.70
C GLU A 441 8.67 13.55 -9.91
N GLN A 442 9.48 13.26 -8.90
CA GLN A 442 10.27 12.04 -8.88
C GLN A 442 9.33 10.83 -8.77
N VAL A 443 9.52 9.84 -9.63
CA VAL A 443 8.62 8.67 -9.75
C VAL A 443 8.94 7.62 -8.71
N ASP A 444 10.23 7.36 -8.46
CA ASP A 444 10.69 6.33 -7.53
C ASP A 444 12.02 6.71 -6.88
N ASP A 445 12.45 5.93 -5.88
CA ASP A 445 13.77 6.05 -5.29
C ASP A 445 14.83 5.79 -6.37
N VAL A 446 15.94 6.51 -6.33
CA VAL A 446 17.04 6.34 -7.29
C VAL A 446 18.30 5.95 -6.56
N LEU A 447 18.90 4.83 -6.94
CA LEU A 447 20.15 4.35 -6.36
C LEU A 447 21.05 3.77 -7.45
N ILE A 448 22.28 4.30 -7.53
CA ILE A 448 23.32 3.79 -8.41
C ILE A 448 24.62 3.73 -7.63
N VAL A 449 25.25 2.58 -7.59
CA VAL A 449 26.59 2.37 -7.05
C VAL A 449 27.54 2.12 -8.21
N GLY A 450 28.56 2.96 -8.34
CA GLY A 450 29.65 2.81 -9.30
C GLY A 450 30.96 2.50 -8.60
N ILE A 451 31.65 1.47 -9.06
CA ILE A 451 32.92 0.98 -8.49
C ILE A 451 33.92 0.80 -9.62
N ARG A 452 35.05 1.50 -9.56
CA ARG A 452 36.19 1.25 -10.42
C ARG A 452 37.18 0.33 -9.73
N THR A 453 37.57 -0.74 -10.42
CA THR A 453 38.41 -1.81 -9.86
C THR A 453 39.92 -1.55 -10.06
#